data_2e6ebb159895464504412cae97c8e991
#
_entry.id   2e6ebb159895464504412cae97c8e991
#
_cell.length_a   1.000
_cell.length_b   1.000
_cell.length_c   1.000
_cell.angle_alpha   90.00
_cell.angle_beta   90.00
_cell.angle_gamma   90.00
#
_symmetry.space_group_name_H-M   'P 1'
#
loop_
_entity.id
_entity.type
_entity.pdbx_description
1 polymer ?
#
loop_
_entity_poly.entity_id
_entity_poly.type
_entity_poly.pdbx_seq_one_letter_code
_entity_poly.pdbx_strand_id
1 'polypeptide(L)'
;MSFRSAEAKANRLPAPFRLYQNRDVEFIDACDGSGQRVYVRSLCFVLYKAASDVFPGSKLFIEHPISGGYYCNFKKRGNDPLTDDDVQRICKRMKEVIDQDMPFRRTEATTEEAVRVFSERGFSDKVKLIETSGHVYTSYYTLGDTVDYYYGPLVPSAGYLKVWGLERLYDGLLLRVPDKNDPTQLSPKVDQPRTFEMFAEKTRWDIIMRLSNAGDVNKAILRGYASELIQVSEALQEKKIVKIAEEIDRRFHQPENPIRLVLITGPSSSGKSTFCKRLSVQLLACGLRPYSFSTDDYFVNRVDTPKLPNGQYDFDNIETVDYKLLGEHLERLMKGEVVEVPEYNFVTGKREWNGKKFKLNNDSVLIIEGIHALNPLLTKQIPDSSKYRIYISALTSISLDDHNWIPTQDNRLLRRIIRDYNKGAFSARETISQWKSVCEAEDQWIFPFQETADVMFNSALNIEFAVLRTHAELILSSVPKNCAEYAEAHRLLKFLRYFIPISDKEIPPTSIMREFVGGSSFKY
;
A
#
# COMPACT_ATOMS: atom_id res chain seq x y z
N MET A 1 10.68 5.51 -25.81
CA MET A 1 9.68 4.89 -26.71
C MET A 1 8.36 4.88 -25.97
N SER A 2 7.37 5.62 -26.49
CA SER A 2 6.08 5.72 -25.83
C SER A 2 5.28 4.41 -26.01
N PHE A 3 4.80 3.86 -24.89
CA PHE A 3 3.77 2.82 -24.91
C PHE A 3 2.45 3.50 -25.22
N ARG A 4 1.94 3.30 -26.40
CA ARG A 4 0.69 3.93 -26.81
C ARG A 4 -0.47 2.99 -26.48
N SER A 5 -1.10 3.16 -25.30
CA SER A 5 -2.48 2.75 -25.11
C SER A 5 -3.38 3.93 -25.44
N ALA A 6 -4.42 3.71 -26.23
CA ALA A 6 -5.37 4.77 -26.54
C ALA A 6 -6.29 4.98 -25.35
N GLU A 7 -6.35 6.20 -24.83
CA GLU A 7 -7.27 6.62 -23.80
C GLU A 7 -8.34 7.52 -24.41
N ALA A 8 -9.62 7.11 -24.32
CA ALA A 8 -10.70 8.05 -24.51
C ALA A 8 -10.89 8.81 -23.19
N LYS A 9 -11.15 10.13 -23.21
CA LYS A 9 -11.18 11.06 -22.05
C LYS A 9 -11.92 10.58 -20.80
N ALA A 10 -12.53 9.41 -20.79
CA ALA A 10 -13.22 8.81 -19.64
C ALA A 10 -13.02 7.30 -19.48
N ASN A 11 -12.36 6.61 -20.41
CA ASN A 11 -12.13 5.16 -20.34
C ASN A 11 -10.78 4.82 -20.94
N ARG A 12 -9.90 4.22 -20.14
CA ARG A 12 -8.61 3.69 -20.60
C ARG A 12 -8.81 2.42 -21.40
N LEU A 13 -8.46 2.45 -22.67
CA LEU A 13 -8.71 1.36 -23.60
C LEU A 13 -7.39 0.68 -23.99
N PRO A 14 -7.32 -0.67 -23.96
CA PRO A 14 -6.15 -1.39 -24.45
C PRO A 14 -6.05 -1.30 -25.98
N ALA A 15 -4.84 -1.33 -26.51
CA ALA A 15 -4.64 -1.53 -27.94
C ALA A 15 -4.62 -3.04 -28.27
N PRO A 16 -5.26 -3.52 -29.37
CA PRO A 16 -6.11 -2.74 -30.27
C PRO A 16 -7.57 -2.66 -29.77
N PHE A 17 -8.09 -1.45 -29.71
CA PHE A 17 -9.50 -1.21 -29.41
C PHE A 17 -10.20 -0.53 -30.59
N ARG A 18 -11.39 -1.02 -30.94
CA ARG A 18 -12.17 -0.41 -32.03
C ARG A 18 -13.01 0.74 -31.51
N LEU A 19 -12.80 1.93 -32.07
CA LEU A 19 -13.62 3.11 -31.79
C LEU A 19 -14.82 3.12 -32.77
N TYR A 20 -16.02 3.07 -32.23
CA TYR A 20 -17.26 3.09 -33.03
C TYR A 20 -17.89 4.48 -33.12
N GLN A 21 -17.35 5.46 -32.41
CA GLN A 21 -17.81 6.85 -32.38
C GLN A 21 -16.61 7.79 -32.35
N ASN A 22 -16.80 9.05 -32.71
CA ASN A 22 -15.78 10.07 -32.57
C ASN A 22 -15.41 10.25 -31.08
N ARG A 23 -14.14 10.15 -30.76
CA ARG A 23 -13.57 10.29 -29.42
C ARG A 23 -12.25 11.06 -29.49
N ASP A 24 -12.01 11.87 -28.48
CA ASP A 24 -10.66 12.37 -28.24
C ASP A 24 -9.82 11.23 -27.69
N VAL A 25 -8.64 11.02 -28.24
CA VAL A 25 -7.72 9.93 -27.88
C VAL A 25 -6.41 10.54 -27.41
N GLU A 26 -6.00 10.20 -26.21
CA GLU A 26 -4.71 10.53 -25.64
C GLU A 26 -3.85 9.28 -25.53
N PHE A 27 -2.59 9.36 -25.95
CA PHE A 27 -1.63 8.28 -25.82
C PHE A 27 -0.86 8.44 -24.51
N ILE A 28 -0.90 7.41 -23.66
CA ILE A 28 -0.13 7.36 -22.42
C ILE A 28 1.08 6.46 -22.58
N ASP A 29 2.16 6.78 -21.85
CA ASP A 29 3.39 5.99 -21.81
C ASP A 29 3.68 5.45 -20.39
N ALA A 30 4.88 4.94 -20.15
CA ALA A 30 5.28 4.39 -18.87
C ALA A 30 5.52 5.46 -17.77
N CYS A 31 5.50 6.76 -18.08
CA CYS A 31 5.48 7.82 -17.08
C CYS A 31 4.10 8.00 -16.45
N ASP A 32 3.03 7.63 -17.16
CA ASP A 32 1.69 7.56 -16.59
C ASP A 32 1.54 6.31 -15.72
N GLY A 33 0.93 6.44 -14.55
CA GLY A 33 0.73 5.32 -13.63
C GLY A 33 -0.06 4.15 -14.24
N SER A 34 -0.94 4.39 -15.22
CA SER A 34 -1.63 3.31 -15.93
C SER A 34 -0.75 2.64 -16.97
N GLY A 35 0.06 3.42 -17.70
CA GLY A 35 1.04 2.90 -18.63
C GLY A 35 2.06 2.03 -17.90
N GLN A 36 2.56 2.47 -16.75
CA GLN A 36 3.46 1.70 -15.91
C GLN A 36 2.82 0.37 -15.44
N ARG A 37 1.57 0.41 -14.98
CA ARG A 37 0.83 -0.82 -14.62
C ARG A 37 0.69 -1.80 -15.78
N VAL A 38 0.44 -1.32 -17.00
CA VAL A 38 0.38 -2.14 -18.21
C VAL A 38 1.74 -2.77 -18.50
N TYR A 39 2.80 -1.98 -18.42
CA TYR A 39 4.17 -2.44 -18.64
C TYR A 39 4.56 -3.54 -17.66
N VAL A 40 4.40 -3.28 -16.37
CA VAL A 40 4.79 -4.22 -15.31
C VAL A 40 4.02 -5.53 -15.41
N ARG A 41 2.69 -5.50 -15.61
CA ARG A 41 1.89 -6.72 -15.82
C ARG A 41 2.40 -7.55 -16.99
N SER A 42 2.70 -6.90 -18.11
CA SER A 42 3.23 -7.58 -19.30
C SER A 42 4.59 -8.20 -19.03
N LEU A 43 5.45 -7.49 -18.28
CA LEU A 43 6.76 -7.98 -17.88
C LEU A 43 6.67 -9.18 -16.92
N CYS A 44 5.70 -9.16 -15.98
CA CYS A 44 5.43 -10.30 -15.10
C CYS A 44 4.99 -11.54 -15.90
N PHE A 45 4.21 -11.37 -16.97
CA PHE A 45 3.84 -12.49 -17.82
C PHE A 45 5.04 -13.06 -18.60
N VAL A 46 5.94 -12.20 -19.09
CA VAL A 46 7.20 -12.67 -19.71
C VAL A 46 8.07 -13.41 -18.70
N LEU A 47 8.17 -12.90 -17.45
CA LEU A 47 8.90 -13.58 -16.39
C LEU A 47 8.29 -14.96 -16.09
N TYR A 48 6.96 -15.03 -15.95
CA TYR A 48 6.26 -16.29 -15.69
C TYR A 48 6.50 -17.30 -16.81
N LYS A 49 6.35 -16.88 -18.09
CA LYS A 49 6.64 -17.74 -19.23
C LYS A 49 8.10 -18.24 -19.20
N ALA A 50 9.05 -17.33 -19.04
CA ALA A 50 10.47 -17.70 -19.02
C ALA A 50 10.82 -18.66 -17.88
N ALA A 51 10.28 -18.40 -16.68
CA ALA A 51 10.47 -19.27 -15.51
C ALA A 51 9.89 -20.69 -15.76
N SER A 52 8.68 -20.77 -16.34
CA SER A 52 8.02 -22.03 -16.66
C SER A 52 8.74 -22.81 -17.78
N ASP A 53 9.27 -22.11 -18.79
CA ASP A 53 10.00 -22.72 -19.89
C ASP A 53 11.34 -23.32 -19.40
N VAL A 54 12.05 -22.62 -18.51
CA VAL A 54 13.35 -23.05 -17.98
C VAL A 54 13.20 -24.11 -16.88
N PHE A 55 12.16 -23.97 -16.05
CA PHE A 55 11.88 -24.84 -14.90
C PHE A 55 10.43 -25.33 -14.92
N PRO A 56 10.09 -26.33 -15.74
CA PRO A 56 8.75 -26.88 -15.79
C PRO A 56 8.25 -27.37 -14.43
N GLY A 57 7.04 -26.93 -14.06
CA GLY A 57 6.44 -27.25 -12.75
C GLY A 57 6.93 -26.39 -11.58
N SER A 58 7.71 -25.35 -11.82
CA SER A 58 8.01 -24.30 -10.84
C SER A 58 6.78 -23.46 -10.53
N LYS A 59 6.81 -22.76 -9.39
CA LYS A 59 5.79 -21.78 -8.99
C LYS A 59 6.42 -20.42 -8.86
N LEU A 60 5.74 -19.41 -9.39
CA LEU A 60 6.10 -18.01 -9.30
C LEU A 60 4.97 -17.26 -8.59
N PHE A 61 5.31 -16.41 -7.63
CA PHE A 61 4.37 -15.52 -6.96
C PHE A 61 4.90 -14.09 -7.11
N ILE A 62 4.11 -13.22 -7.69
CA ILE A 62 4.44 -11.78 -7.75
C ILE A 62 3.90 -11.15 -6.47
N GLU A 63 4.78 -10.81 -5.52
CA GLU A 63 4.33 -10.45 -4.18
C GLU A 63 4.17 -8.94 -3.98
N HIS A 64 5.27 -8.18 -4.00
CA HIS A 64 5.18 -6.77 -3.62
C HIS A 64 6.28 -5.91 -4.25
N PRO A 65 6.02 -4.59 -4.42
CA PRO A 65 7.06 -3.67 -4.86
C PRO A 65 8.09 -3.47 -3.74
N ILE A 66 9.35 -3.58 -4.09
CA ILE A 66 10.50 -3.35 -3.20
C ILE A 66 11.73 -2.98 -4.03
N SER A 67 12.62 -2.19 -3.48
CA SER A 67 13.95 -1.92 -4.06
C SER A 67 13.92 -1.42 -5.51
N GLY A 68 12.91 -0.60 -5.87
CA GLY A 68 12.74 -0.11 -7.25
C GLY A 68 12.33 -1.18 -8.26
N GLY A 69 11.71 -2.27 -7.80
CA GLY A 69 11.21 -3.37 -8.60
C GLY A 69 10.11 -4.13 -7.89
N TYR A 70 9.97 -5.42 -8.20
CA TYR A 70 9.00 -6.32 -7.58
C TYR A 70 9.69 -7.57 -7.07
N TYR A 71 9.51 -7.87 -5.79
CA TYR A 71 9.92 -9.16 -5.25
C TYR A 71 9.00 -10.25 -5.77
N CYS A 72 9.61 -11.30 -6.30
CA CYS A 72 8.92 -12.46 -6.84
C CYS A 72 9.44 -13.71 -6.13
N ASN A 73 8.57 -14.38 -5.40
CA ASN A 73 8.89 -15.62 -4.74
C ASN A 73 8.86 -16.75 -5.78
N PHE A 74 10.01 -17.34 -6.04
CA PHE A 74 10.16 -18.38 -7.04
C PHE A 74 10.55 -19.70 -6.40
N LYS A 75 9.72 -20.73 -6.62
CA LYS A 75 9.92 -22.07 -6.07
C LYS A 75 10.10 -23.08 -7.17
N LYS A 76 11.30 -23.68 -7.24
CA LYS A 76 11.56 -24.81 -8.14
C LYS A 76 10.78 -26.06 -7.70
N ARG A 77 10.49 -26.94 -8.64
CA ARG A 77 9.95 -28.26 -8.32
C ARG A 77 10.96 -29.01 -7.43
N GLY A 78 10.55 -29.46 -6.25
CA GLY A 78 11.43 -30.09 -5.27
C GLY A 78 11.97 -29.14 -4.19
N ASN A 79 11.65 -27.83 -4.24
CA ASN A 79 12.10 -26.80 -3.31
C ASN A 79 13.62 -26.61 -3.22
N ASP A 80 14.37 -26.94 -4.27
CA ASP A 80 15.79 -26.63 -4.34
C ASP A 80 16.01 -25.10 -4.28
N PRO A 81 17.05 -24.62 -3.59
CA PRO A 81 17.32 -23.19 -3.49
C PRO A 81 17.60 -22.58 -4.87
N LEU A 82 17.22 -21.32 -5.02
CA LEU A 82 17.49 -20.51 -6.20
C LEU A 82 18.98 -20.14 -6.25
N THR A 83 19.63 -20.37 -7.41
CA THR A 83 21.02 -20.01 -7.66
C THR A 83 21.13 -18.83 -8.63
N ASP A 84 22.30 -18.17 -8.68
CA ASP A 84 22.54 -17.08 -9.63
C ASP A 84 22.54 -17.58 -11.09
N ASP A 85 22.97 -18.84 -11.33
CA ASP A 85 22.87 -19.48 -12.64
C ASP A 85 21.41 -19.66 -13.07
N ASP A 86 20.54 -20.05 -12.15
CA ASP A 86 19.10 -20.16 -12.42
C ASP A 86 18.52 -18.82 -12.87
N VAL A 87 18.90 -17.72 -12.18
CA VAL A 87 18.47 -16.36 -12.53
C VAL A 87 18.96 -15.97 -13.91
N GLN A 88 20.22 -16.26 -14.24
CA GLN A 88 20.79 -15.97 -15.57
C GLN A 88 20.06 -16.76 -16.68
N ARG A 89 19.71 -18.01 -16.43
CA ARG A 89 18.94 -18.84 -17.38
C ARG A 89 17.54 -18.27 -17.62
N ILE A 90 16.83 -17.84 -16.56
CA ILE A 90 15.52 -17.18 -16.69
C ILE A 90 15.67 -15.86 -17.44
N CYS A 91 16.68 -15.04 -17.08
CA CYS A 91 16.96 -13.77 -17.72
C CYS A 91 17.21 -13.92 -19.22
N LYS A 92 18.04 -14.92 -19.61
CA LYS A 92 18.29 -15.26 -21.02
C LYS A 92 16.99 -15.60 -21.74
N ARG A 93 16.13 -16.42 -21.12
CA ARG A 93 14.86 -16.82 -21.73
C ARG A 93 13.87 -15.65 -21.85
N MET A 94 13.81 -14.76 -20.86
CA MET A 94 13.03 -13.52 -20.96
C MET A 94 13.48 -12.68 -22.16
N LYS A 95 14.80 -12.52 -22.32
CA LYS A 95 15.36 -11.78 -23.45
C LYS A 95 14.97 -12.41 -24.80
N GLU A 96 15.04 -13.72 -24.93
CA GLU A 96 14.62 -14.44 -26.14
C GLU A 96 13.13 -14.19 -26.47
N VAL A 97 12.23 -14.24 -25.48
CA VAL A 97 10.79 -13.97 -25.65
C VAL A 97 10.55 -12.52 -26.12
N ILE A 98 11.31 -11.57 -25.56
CA ILE A 98 11.21 -10.15 -25.90
C ILE A 98 11.78 -9.87 -27.29
N ASP A 99 12.94 -10.43 -27.63
CA ASP A 99 13.59 -10.25 -28.92
C ASP A 99 12.77 -10.88 -30.09
N GLN A 100 12.03 -11.96 -29.81
CA GLN A 100 11.09 -12.57 -30.76
C GLN A 100 9.82 -11.76 -30.95
N ASP A 101 9.60 -10.70 -30.17
CA ASP A 101 8.42 -9.85 -30.19
C ASP A 101 7.09 -10.62 -30.12
N MET A 102 7.02 -11.62 -29.24
CA MET A 102 5.86 -12.50 -29.12
C MET A 102 4.59 -11.73 -28.76
N PRO A 103 3.47 -11.92 -29.49
CA PRO A 103 2.22 -11.18 -29.23
C PRO A 103 1.51 -11.67 -27.98
N PHE A 104 0.98 -10.73 -27.19
CA PHE A 104 0.01 -11.01 -26.13
C PHE A 104 -1.39 -11.09 -26.74
N ARG A 105 -2.00 -12.27 -26.75
CA ARG A 105 -3.33 -12.47 -27.31
C ARG A 105 -4.37 -12.54 -26.20
N ARG A 106 -5.34 -11.62 -26.22
CA ARG A 106 -6.48 -11.61 -25.30
C ARG A 106 -7.60 -12.49 -25.86
N THR A 107 -8.08 -13.39 -25.03
CA THR A 107 -9.25 -14.23 -25.30
C THR A 107 -10.34 -13.88 -24.29
N GLU A 108 -11.56 -13.69 -24.76
CA GLU A 108 -12.74 -13.58 -23.92
C GLU A 108 -13.57 -14.86 -24.07
N ALA A 109 -13.84 -15.51 -22.96
CA ALA A 109 -14.53 -16.80 -22.90
C ALA A 109 -15.63 -16.76 -21.83
N THR A 110 -16.52 -17.75 -21.82
CA THR A 110 -17.42 -17.92 -20.68
C THR A 110 -16.61 -18.24 -19.44
N THR A 111 -17.15 -17.92 -18.27
CA THR A 111 -16.47 -18.20 -16.99
C THR A 111 -16.21 -19.69 -16.82
N GLU A 112 -17.16 -20.57 -17.22
CA GLU A 112 -16.98 -22.02 -17.17
C GLU A 112 -15.82 -22.49 -18.05
N GLU A 113 -15.69 -21.93 -19.26
CA GLU A 113 -14.58 -22.26 -20.15
C GLU A 113 -13.24 -21.79 -19.60
N ALA A 114 -13.17 -20.58 -19.05
CA ALA A 114 -11.96 -20.07 -18.40
C ALA A 114 -11.56 -20.94 -17.19
N VAL A 115 -12.52 -21.33 -16.35
CA VAL A 115 -12.30 -22.26 -15.23
C VAL A 115 -11.71 -23.58 -15.71
N ARG A 116 -12.25 -24.17 -16.79
CA ARG A 116 -11.71 -25.40 -17.38
C ARG A 116 -10.27 -25.22 -17.84
N VAL A 117 -9.97 -24.14 -18.59
CA VAL A 117 -8.63 -23.84 -19.10
C VAL A 117 -7.61 -23.74 -17.98
N PHE A 118 -7.95 -23.06 -16.87
CA PHE A 118 -7.05 -22.91 -15.73
C PHE A 118 -6.97 -24.16 -14.86
N SER A 119 -8.08 -24.93 -14.72
CA SER A 119 -8.09 -26.19 -13.98
C SER A 119 -7.17 -27.23 -14.62
N GLU A 120 -7.24 -27.39 -15.96
CA GLU A 120 -6.39 -28.32 -16.72
C GLU A 120 -4.89 -28.01 -16.58
N ARG A 121 -4.54 -26.76 -16.27
CA ARG A 121 -3.16 -26.30 -16.05
C ARG A 121 -2.75 -26.23 -14.57
N GLY A 122 -3.66 -26.57 -13.66
CA GLY A 122 -3.38 -26.61 -12.23
C GLY A 122 -3.37 -25.25 -11.51
N PHE A 123 -3.94 -24.18 -12.10
CA PHE A 123 -4.03 -22.86 -11.50
C PHE A 123 -5.22 -22.74 -10.54
N SER A 124 -5.10 -23.38 -9.37
CA SER A 124 -6.18 -23.39 -8.37
C SER A 124 -6.53 -22.00 -7.81
N ASP A 125 -5.57 -21.07 -7.77
CA ASP A 125 -5.74 -19.68 -7.36
C ASP A 125 -6.66 -18.92 -8.31
N LYS A 126 -6.41 -19.01 -9.62
CA LYS A 126 -7.21 -18.38 -10.66
C LYS A 126 -8.61 -18.97 -10.75
N VAL A 127 -8.72 -20.30 -10.63
CA VAL A 127 -10.02 -20.98 -10.58
C VAL A 127 -10.87 -20.44 -9.44
N LYS A 128 -10.32 -20.36 -8.21
CA LYS A 128 -11.02 -19.82 -7.03
C LYS A 128 -11.46 -18.37 -7.25
N LEU A 129 -10.57 -17.53 -7.80
CA LEU A 129 -10.87 -16.13 -8.08
C LEU A 129 -12.01 -16.00 -9.09
N ILE A 130 -11.92 -16.70 -10.22
CA ILE A 130 -12.88 -16.60 -11.32
C ILE A 130 -14.24 -17.15 -10.89
N GLU A 131 -14.32 -18.30 -10.24
CA GLU A 131 -15.56 -18.90 -9.71
C GLU A 131 -16.29 -17.96 -8.74
N THR A 132 -15.54 -17.21 -7.93
CA THR A 132 -16.13 -16.35 -6.88
C THR A 132 -16.38 -14.91 -7.35
N SER A 133 -15.92 -14.53 -8.55
CA SER A 133 -16.08 -13.16 -9.08
C SER A 133 -17.49 -12.79 -9.51
N GLY A 134 -18.33 -13.79 -9.80
CA GLY A 134 -19.69 -13.60 -10.31
C GLY A 134 -19.78 -13.09 -11.75
N HIS A 135 -18.67 -13.08 -12.50
CA HIS A 135 -18.65 -12.66 -13.90
C HIS A 135 -19.15 -13.79 -14.81
N VAL A 136 -19.94 -13.44 -15.82
CA VAL A 136 -20.41 -14.39 -16.86
C VAL A 136 -19.31 -14.67 -17.88
N TYR A 137 -18.50 -13.64 -18.18
CA TYR A 137 -17.38 -13.74 -19.11
C TYR A 137 -16.08 -13.36 -18.41
N THR A 138 -15.01 -14.08 -18.73
CA THR A 138 -13.65 -13.86 -18.21
C THR A 138 -12.70 -13.71 -19.37
N SER A 139 -11.84 -12.67 -19.31
CA SER A 139 -10.77 -12.49 -20.28
C SER A 139 -9.46 -12.97 -19.71
N TYR A 140 -8.71 -13.73 -20.50
CA TYR A 140 -7.36 -14.18 -20.19
C TYR A 140 -6.42 -13.94 -21.37
N TYR A 141 -5.13 -14.12 -21.14
CA TYR A 141 -4.11 -13.85 -22.13
C TYR A 141 -3.28 -15.09 -22.43
N THR A 142 -2.75 -15.15 -23.67
CA THR A 142 -1.77 -16.15 -24.10
C THR A 142 -0.51 -15.47 -24.60
N LEU A 143 0.66 -16.04 -24.27
CA LEU A 143 1.97 -15.69 -24.77
C LEU A 143 2.65 -16.97 -25.27
N GLY A 144 2.59 -17.21 -26.57
CA GLY A 144 2.93 -18.52 -27.14
C GLY A 144 1.96 -19.60 -26.63
N ASP A 145 2.51 -20.63 -26.00
CA ASP A 145 1.77 -21.75 -25.39
C ASP A 145 1.36 -21.53 -23.94
N THR A 146 1.87 -20.44 -23.31
CA THR A 146 1.60 -20.11 -21.92
C THR A 146 0.32 -19.30 -21.81
N VAL A 147 -0.53 -19.67 -20.85
CA VAL A 147 -1.80 -18.99 -20.54
C VAL A 147 -1.73 -18.37 -19.17
N ASP A 148 -2.26 -17.16 -19.02
CA ASP A 148 -2.35 -16.50 -17.71
C ASP A 148 -3.54 -15.54 -17.64
N TYR A 149 -3.91 -15.17 -16.42
CA TYR A 149 -4.96 -14.23 -16.11
C TYR A 149 -4.38 -12.90 -15.66
N TYR A 150 -4.88 -11.80 -16.24
CA TYR A 150 -4.60 -10.44 -15.79
C TYR A 150 -5.88 -9.60 -15.78
N TYR A 151 -6.16 -8.94 -14.67
CA TYR A 151 -7.37 -8.12 -14.50
C TYR A 151 -7.34 -6.78 -15.27
N GLY A 152 -6.23 -6.46 -15.94
CA GLY A 152 -6.04 -5.26 -16.74
C GLY A 152 -5.37 -5.54 -18.08
N PRO A 153 -5.25 -4.52 -18.96
CA PRO A 153 -4.60 -4.67 -20.27
C PRO A 153 -3.12 -4.94 -20.15
N LEU A 154 -2.58 -5.60 -21.20
CA LEU A 154 -1.16 -5.80 -21.44
C LEU A 154 -0.73 -4.98 -22.67
N VAL A 155 0.60 -4.85 -22.90
CA VAL A 155 1.12 -4.30 -24.16
C VAL A 155 0.80 -5.24 -25.33
N PRO A 156 0.81 -4.75 -26.59
CA PRO A 156 0.47 -5.59 -27.74
C PRO A 156 1.38 -6.82 -27.94
N SER A 157 2.68 -6.65 -27.70
CA SER A 157 3.67 -7.72 -27.83
C SER A 157 4.87 -7.52 -26.89
N ALA A 158 5.63 -8.57 -26.67
CA ALA A 158 6.77 -8.55 -25.75
C ALA A 158 7.88 -7.58 -26.17
N GLY A 159 8.00 -7.29 -27.46
CA GLY A 159 8.98 -6.35 -28.00
C GLY A 159 8.86 -4.90 -27.52
N TYR A 160 7.72 -4.53 -26.89
CA TYR A 160 7.56 -3.24 -26.22
C TYR A 160 8.34 -3.15 -24.89
N LEU A 161 8.75 -4.28 -24.31
CA LEU A 161 9.39 -4.35 -22.98
C LEU A 161 10.90 -4.18 -23.11
N LYS A 162 11.38 -2.95 -23.28
CA LYS A 162 12.80 -2.65 -23.57
C LYS A 162 13.66 -2.44 -22.33
N VAL A 163 13.09 -1.92 -21.24
CA VAL A 163 13.80 -1.55 -20.02
C VAL A 163 13.35 -2.44 -18.88
N TRP A 164 14.17 -3.40 -18.51
CA TRP A 164 13.89 -4.34 -17.44
C TRP A 164 15.21 -4.98 -16.95
N GLY A 165 15.17 -5.59 -15.76
CA GLY A 165 16.25 -6.39 -15.22
C GLY A 165 15.71 -7.51 -14.36
N LEU A 166 16.50 -8.54 -14.16
CA LEU A 166 16.20 -9.64 -13.25
C LEU A 166 17.43 -9.95 -12.43
N GLU A 167 17.31 -9.95 -11.13
CA GLU A 167 18.40 -10.30 -10.22
C GLU A 167 17.88 -11.12 -9.04
N ARG A 168 18.79 -11.76 -8.31
CA ARG A 168 18.44 -12.45 -7.07
C ARG A 168 18.29 -11.44 -5.95
N LEU A 169 17.22 -11.57 -5.15
CA LEU A 169 17.02 -10.82 -3.92
C LEU A 169 16.55 -11.79 -2.83
N TYR A 170 17.34 -11.91 -1.75
CA TYR A 170 17.10 -12.88 -0.69
C TYR A 170 16.97 -14.31 -1.25
N ASP A 171 15.85 -14.97 -1.01
CA ASP A 171 15.50 -16.31 -1.49
C ASP A 171 14.67 -16.34 -2.79
N GLY A 172 14.40 -15.15 -3.36
CA GLY A 172 13.57 -14.98 -4.55
C GLY A 172 14.24 -14.15 -5.64
N LEU A 173 13.42 -13.60 -6.51
CA LEU A 173 13.80 -12.77 -7.66
C LEU A 173 13.39 -11.32 -7.43
N LEU A 174 14.20 -10.37 -7.88
CA LEU A 174 13.81 -8.97 -8.03
C LEU A 174 13.63 -8.68 -9.52
N LEU A 175 12.38 -8.46 -9.92
CA LEU A 175 12.04 -7.98 -11.25
C LEU A 175 12.17 -6.46 -11.27
N ARG A 176 13.23 -5.95 -11.92
CA ARG A 176 13.50 -4.52 -12.08
C ARG A 176 12.64 -3.93 -13.19
N VAL A 177 12.11 -2.75 -12.95
CA VAL A 177 11.17 -2.05 -13.85
C VAL A 177 11.67 -0.66 -14.20
N PRO A 178 11.13 -0.03 -15.28
CA PRO A 178 11.46 1.34 -15.63
C PRO A 178 11.18 2.33 -14.50
N ASP A 179 12.01 3.36 -14.40
CA ASP A 179 11.75 4.49 -13.52
C ASP A 179 10.51 5.27 -14.00
N LYS A 180 9.71 5.74 -13.06
CA LYS A 180 8.46 6.47 -13.38
C LYS A 180 8.71 7.87 -13.93
N ASN A 181 9.88 8.46 -13.66
CA ASN A 181 10.25 9.79 -14.12
C ASN A 181 11.09 9.74 -15.41
N ASP A 182 11.89 8.67 -15.57
CA ASP A 182 12.67 8.39 -16.79
C ASP A 182 12.52 6.93 -17.19
N PRO A 183 11.52 6.57 -18.01
CA PRO A 183 11.27 5.19 -18.40
C PRO A 183 12.31 4.58 -19.34
N THR A 184 13.36 5.34 -19.69
CA THR A 184 14.52 4.82 -20.41
C THR A 184 15.57 4.19 -19.50
N GLN A 185 15.42 4.37 -18.19
CA GLN A 185 16.30 3.86 -17.15
C GLN A 185 15.54 2.91 -16.21
N LEU A 186 16.29 2.05 -15.53
CA LEU A 186 15.74 1.26 -14.42
C LEU A 186 15.54 2.15 -13.18
N SER A 187 14.47 1.91 -12.45
CA SER A 187 14.28 2.56 -11.14
C SER A 187 15.50 2.36 -10.24
N PRO A 188 15.93 3.38 -9.49
CA PRO A 188 17.02 3.25 -8.53
C PRO A 188 16.78 2.12 -7.54
N LYS A 189 17.84 1.39 -7.21
CA LYS A 189 17.80 0.34 -6.20
C LYS A 189 17.90 0.98 -4.81
N VAL A 190 17.01 0.59 -3.93
CA VAL A 190 16.97 1.04 -2.52
C VAL A 190 17.06 -0.18 -1.62
N ASP A 191 17.93 -0.16 -0.63
CA ASP A 191 18.00 -1.23 0.36
C ASP A 191 16.85 -1.08 1.37
N GLN A 192 16.00 -2.10 1.49
CA GLN A 192 14.77 -2.06 2.28
C GLN A 192 14.58 -3.35 3.11
N PRO A 193 15.54 -3.70 3.98
CA PRO A 193 15.47 -4.94 4.76
C PRO A 193 14.30 -4.97 5.74
N ARG A 194 13.97 -3.85 6.40
CA ARG A 194 12.84 -3.79 7.35
C ARG A 194 11.50 -3.90 6.67
N THR A 195 11.36 -3.28 5.50
CA THR A 195 10.17 -3.44 4.65
C THR A 195 10.01 -4.91 4.25
N PHE A 196 11.09 -5.58 3.87
CA PHE A 196 11.06 -7.00 3.55
C PHE A 196 10.66 -7.88 4.75
N GLU A 197 11.22 -7.61 5.93
CA GLU A 197 10.84 -8.31 7.18
C GLU A 197 9.34 -8.16 7.50
N MET A 198 8.78 -6.97 7.28
CA MET A 198 7.34 -6.72 7.48
C MET A 198 6.48 -7.53 6.52
N PHE A 199 6.88 -7.66 5.24
CA PHE A 199 6.20 -8.55 4.30
C PHE A 199 6.32 -10.02 4.71
N ALA A 200 7.51 -10.47 5.13
CA ALA A 200 7.73 -11.84 5.60
C ALA A 200 6.89 -12.18 6.85
N GLU A 201 6.73 -11.22 7.78
CA GLU A 201 5.85 -11.38 8.94
C GLU A 201 4.39 -11.54 8.50
N LYS A 202 3.93 -10.72 7.55
CA LYS A 202 2.56 -10.77 7.05
C LYS A 202 2.29 -12.05 6.27
N THR A 203 3.21 -12.51 5.45
CA THR A 203 3.11 -13.82 4.77
C THR A 203 2.94 -14.97 5.77
N ARG A 204 3.64 -14.91 6.92
CA ARG A 204 3.42 -15.89 8.00
C ARG A 204 2.00 -15.82 8.58
N TRP A 205 1.42 -14.63 8.72
CA TRP A 205 0.03 -14.48 9.16
C TRP A 205 -0.97 -15.06 8.14
N ASP A 206 -0.71 -14.86 6.85
CA ASP A 206 -1.53 -15.41 5.77
C ASP A 206 -1.51 -16.94 5.79
N ILE A 207 -0.36 -17.55 6.05
CA ILE A 207 -0.23 -19.00 6.23
C ILE A 207 -1.05 -19.48 7.44
N ILE A 208 -0.99 -18.78 8.59
CA ILE A 208 -1.77 -19.11 9.80
C ILE A 208 -3.27 -19.08 9.47
N MET A 209 -3.72 -18.08 8.72
CA MET A 209 -5.12 -17.92 8.35
C MET A 209 -5.52 -18.76 7.14
N ARG A 210 -4.58 -19.45 6.47
CA ARG A 210 -4.79 -20.20 5.23
C ARG A 210 -5.40 -19.33 4.11
N LEU A 211 -4.96 -18.07 4.04
CA LEU A 211 -5.37 -17.09 3.05
C LEU A 211 -4.14 -16.68 2.24
N SER A 212 -4.18 -16.89 0.94
CA SER A 212 -3.09 -16.47 0.05
C SER A 212 -3.56 -15.43 -0.97
N ASN A 213 -4.83 -15.46 -1.36
CA ASN A 213 -5.37 -14.63 -2.41
C ASN A 213 -6.86 -14.30 -2.19
N ALA A 214 -7.40 -13.42 -3.04
CA ALA A 214 -8.80 -13.00 -2.96
C ALA A 214 -9.78 -14.17 -3.09
N GLY A 215 -9.46 -15.19 -3.89
CA GLY A 215 -10.28 -16.38 -4.01
C GLY A 215 -10.39 -17.17 -2.71
N ASP A 216 -9.31 -17.24 -1.91
CA ASP A 216 -9.34 -17.90 -0.59
C ASP A 216 -10.22 -17.11 0.39
N VAL A 217 -10.09 -15.77 0.41
CA VAL A 217 -10.94 -14.88 1.23
C VAL A 217 -12.41 -15.08 0.87
N ASN A 218 -12.73 -15.03 -0.42
CA ASN A 218 -14.09 -15.22 -0.90
C ASN A 218 -14.67 -16.59 -0.50
N LYS A 219 -13.91 -17.67 -0.69
CA LYS A 219 -14.35 -19.02 -0.28
C LYS A 219 -14.55 -19.13 1.23
N ALA A 220 -13.72 -18.48 2.05
CA ALA A 220 -13.92 -18.42 3.49
C ALA A 220 -15.20 -17.65 3.85
N ILE A 221 -15.45 -16.51 3.22
CA ILE A 221 -16.69 -15.73 3.41
C ILE A 221 -17.93 -16.55 3.04
N LEU A 222 -17.93 -17.22 1.88
CA LEU A 222 -19.04 -18.08 1.43
C LEU A 222 -19.33 -19.25 2.38
N ARG A 223 -18.32 -19.72 3.09
CA ARG A 223 -18.45 -20.77 4.11
C ARG A 223 -18.87 -20.26 5.49
N GLY A 224 -19.08 -18.95 5.65
CA GLY A 224 -19.50 -18.33 6.91
C GLY A 224 -18.36 -18.02 7.90
N TYR A 225 -17.10 -18.09 7.48
CA TYR A 225 -15.94 -17.81 8.35
C TYR A 225 -15.53 -16.34 8.45
N ALA A 226 -16.33 -15.40 7.95
CA ALA A 226 -16.00 -13.96 7.94
C ALA A 226 -15.69 -13.43 9.35
N SER A 227 -16.53 -13.77 10.35
CA SER A 227 -16.36 -13.35 11.74
C SER A 227 -15.05 -13.87 12.34
N GLU A 228 -14.73 -15.15 12.14
CA GLU A 228 -13.50 -15.76 12.62
C GLU A 228 -12.25 -15.09 12.00
N LEU A 229 -12.29 -14.79 10.71
CA LEU A 229 -11.19 -14.09 10.02
C LEU A 229 -10.97 -12.70 10.58
N ILE A 230 -12.04 -11.95 10.90
CA ILE A 230 -11.97 -10.63 11.55
C ILE A 230 -11.27 -10.79 12.91
N GLN A 231 -11.75 -11.70 13.75
CA GLN A 231 -11.25 -11.91 15.10
C GLN A 231 -9.77 -12.33 15.10
N VAL A 232 -9.37 -13.26 14.23
CA VAL A 232 -7.96 -13.70 14.13
C VAL A 232 -7.07 -12.58 13.62
N SER A 233 -7.51 -11.81 12.62
CA SER A 233 -6.75 -10.67 12.08
C SER A 233 -6.52 -9.59 13.15
N GLU A 234 -7.55 -9.24 13.91
CA GLU A 234 -7.46 -8.28 15.02
C GLU A 234 -6.56 -8.79 16.14
N ALA A 235 -6.67 -10.07 16.50
CA ALA A 235 -5.81 -10.69 17.52
C ALA A 235 -4.33 -10.68 17.11
N LEU A 236 -4.01 -10.92 15.84
CA LEU A 236 -2.64 -10.85 15.33
C LEU A 236 -2.08 -9.42 15.40
N GLN A 237 -2.88 -8.41 15.04
CA GLN A 237 -2.49 -7.01 15.18
C GLN A 237 -2.28 -6.64 16.65
N GLU A 238 -3.22 -6.99 17.53
CA GLU A 238 -3.11 -6.69 18.97
C GLU A 238 -1.87 -7.33 19.59
N LYS A 239 -1.61 -8.59 19.26
CA LYS A 239 -0.38 -9.29 19.69
C LYS A 239 0.89 -8.56 19.27
N LYS A 240 0.92 -7.93 18.10
CA LYS A 240 2.06 -7.13 17.64
C LYS A 240 2.16 -5.82 18.42
N ILE A 241 1.03 -5.13 18.67
CA ILE A 241 1.00 -3.87 19.43
C ILE A 241 1.47 -4.11 20.88
N VAL A 242 1.01 -5.20 21.50
CA VAL A 242 1.47 -5.60 22.85
C VAL A 242 2.99 -5.77 22.88
N LYS A 243 3.57 -6.50 21.92
CA LYS A 243 5.03 -6.68 21.86
C LYS A 243 5.79 -5.36 21.69
N ILE A 244 5.23 -4.43 20.93
CA ILE A 244 5.82 -3.08 20.77
C ILE A 244 5.76 -2.32 22.09
N ALA A 245 4.65 -2.39 22.83
CA ALA A 245 4.49 -1.74 24.12
C ALA A 245 5.43 -2.33 25.16
N GLU A 246 5.56 -3.66 25.24
CA GLU A 246 6.50 -4.36 26.13
C GLU A 246 7.96 -3.99 25.83
N GLU A 247 8.33 -3.85 24.57
CA GLU A 247 9.69 -3.42 24.20
C GLU A 247 9.95 -1.96 24.58
N ILE A 248 8.97 -1.08 24.41
CA ILE A 248 9.07 0.33 24.84
C ILE A 248 9.20 0.38 26.35
N ASP A 249 8.39 -0.37 27.11
CA ASP A 249 8.44 -0.45 28.57
C ASP A 249 9.79 -0.97 29.07
N ARG A 250 10.28 -2.06 28.48
CA ARG A 250 11.60 -2.63 28.79
C ARG A 250 12.72 -1.60 28.58
N ARG A 251 12.70 -0.85 27.46
CA ARG A 251 13.71 0.17 27.15
C ARG A 251 13.52 1.45 27.97
N PHE A 252 12.30 1.78 28.38
CA PHE A 252 12.01 2.90 29.26
C PHE A 252 12.65 2.73 30.63
N HIS A 253 12.70 1.51 31.17
CA HIS A 253 13.27 1.19 32.48
C HIS A 253 14.77 0.85 32.44
N GLN A 254 15.44 0.99 31.28
CA GLN A 254 16.90 0.81 31.22
C GLN A 254 17.64 1.91 32.01
N PRO A 255 18.67 1.56 32.78
CA PRO A 255 19.45 2.55 33.56
C PRO A 255 20.17 3.56 32.68
N GLU A 256 20.63 3.12 31.51
CA GLU A 256 21.35 3.95 30.55
C GLU A 256 20.46 4.23 29.34
N ASN A 257 20.34 5.50 28.97
CA ASN A 257 19.58 5.97 27.79
C ASN A 257 18.14 5.46 27.74
N PRO A 258 17.31 5.70 28.77
CA PRO A 258 15.91 5.28 28.74
C PRO A 258 15.15 5.93 27.59
N ILE A 259 14.26 5.16 26.94
CA ILE A 259 13.35 5.73 25.93
C ILE A 259 12.35 6.64 26.63
N ARG A 260 12.24 7.87 26.13
CA ARG A 260 11.26 8.87 26.60
C ARG A 260 10.39 9.40 25.47
N LEU A 261 10.79 9.16 24.21
CA LEU A 261 10.14 9.67 23.01
C LEU A 261 9.84 8.53 22.04
N VAL A 262 8.57 8.34 21.72
CA VAL A 262 8.08 7.42 20.68
C VAL A 262 7.63 8.25 19.48
N LEU A 263 8.15 7.92 18.30
CA LEU A 263 7.86 8.59 17.04
C LEU A 263 7.05 7.65 16.16
N ILE A 264 5.87 8.06 15.73
CA ILE A 264 4.96 7.24 14.89
C ILE A 264 4.74 7.96 13.58
N THR A 265 5.22 7.38 12.49
CA THR A 265 4.98 7.88 11.14
C THR A 265 4.38 6.82 10.22
N GLY A 266 4.00 7.25 9.05
CA GLY A 266 3.51 6.43 7.94
C GLY A 266 2.75 7.29 6.94
N PRO A 267 2.53 6.78 5.73
CA PRO A 267 1.87 7.52 4.67
C PRO A 267 0.40 7.83 5.01
N SER A 268 -0.22 8.68 4.21
CA SER A 268 -1.64 9.04 4.38
C SER A 268 -2.53 7.79 4.39
N SER A 269 -3.52 7.76 5.29
CA SER A 269 -4.47 6.64 5.47
C SER A 269 -3.83 5.30 5.84
N SER A 270 -2.65 5.31 6.47
CA SER A 270 -2.02 4.11 7.01
C SER A 270 -2.59 3.64 8.36
N GLY A 271 -3.44 4.44 9.02
CA GLY A 271 -4.04 4.11 10.32
C GLY A 271 -3.17 4.49 11.52
N LYS A 272 -2.28 5.48 11.37
CA LYS A 272 -1.38 5.98 12.44
C LYS A 272 -2.13 6.37 13.70
N SER A 273 -3.18 7.18 13.57
CA SER A 273 -3.90 7.76 14.70
C SER A 273 -4.58 6.68 15.54
N THR A 274 -5.22 5.70 14.90
CA THR A 274 -5.79 4.56 15.65
C THR A 274 -4.72 3.68 16.26
N PHE A 275 -3.64 3.41 15.54
CA PHE A 275 -2.51 2.67 16.10
C PHE A 275 -1.94 3.38 17.34
N CYS A 276 -1.74 4.71 17.29
CA CYS A 276 -1.28 5.51 18.43
C CYS A 276 -2.19 5.35 19.64
N LYS A 277 -3.53 5.37 19.44
CA LYS A 277 -4.51 5.15 20.51
C LYS A 277 -4.41 3.73 21.09
N ARG A 278 -4.33 2.70 20.25
CA ARG A 278 -4.17 1.29 20.69
C ARG A 278 -2.86 1.10 21.46
N LEU A 279 -1.75 1.63 20.94
CA LEU A 279 -0.46 1.58 21.62
C LEU A 279 -0.50 2.29 22.98
N SER A 280 -1.16 3.44 23.06
CA SER A 280 -1.34 4.17 24.31
C SER A 280 -2.06 3.34 25.38
N VAL A 281 -3.10 2.57 24.98
CA VAL A 281 -3.79 1.65 25.88
C VAL A 281 -2.84 0.57 26.41
N GLN A 282 -2.00 0.00 25.56
CA GLN A 282 -1.05 -1.03 25.97
C GLN A 282 0.07 -0.48 26.87
N LEU A 283 0.54 0.73 26.59
CA LEU A 283 1.53 1.41 27.46
C LEU A 283 0.96 1.71 28.85
N LEU A 284 -0.34 2.12 28.93
CA LEU A 284 -1.03 2.26 30.21
C LEU A 284 -1.12 0.92 30.96
N ALA A 285 -1.37 -0.18 30.25
CA ALA A 285 -1.38 -1.52 30.84
C ALA A 285 0.01 -1.97 31.36
N CYS A 286 1.11 -1.44 30.78
CA CYS A 286 2.47 -1.60 31.29
C CYS A 286 2.80 -0.66 32.47
N GLY A 287 1.88 0.24 32.87
CA GLY A 287 2.10 1.21 33.96
C GLY A 287 2.71 2.54 33.54
N LEU A 288 2.97 2.72 32.24
CA LEU A 288 3.46 3.98 31.69
C LEU A 288 2.33 4.96 31.41
N ARG A 289 2.63 6.26 31.43
CA ARG A 289 1.69 7.33 31.08
C ARG A 289 2.03 7.95 29.72
N PRO A 290 1.39 7.49 28.61
CA PRO A 290 1.62 8.07 27.31
C PRO A 290 0.92 9.43 27.15
N TYR A 291 1.66 10.41 26.64
CA TYR A 291 1.13 11.69 26.15
C TYR A 291 1.35 11.79 24.65
N SER A 292 0.27 11.93 23.89
CA SER A 292 0.34 11.98 22.43
C SER A 292 0.14 13.40 21.93
N PHE A 293 1.04 13.84 21.02
CA PHE A 293 0.91 15.06 20.24
C PHE A 293 0.90 14.71 18.76
N SER A 294 0.05 15.41 17.99
CA SER A 294 0.12 15.37 16.54
C SER A 294 1.11 16.41 16.01
N THR A 295 1.89 16.07 14.99
CA THR A 295 2.68 17.07 14.27
C THR A 295 1.80 18.13 13.62
N ASP A 296 0.54 17.79 13.33
CA ASP A 296 -0.43 18.69 12.71
C ASP A 296 -0.83 19.84 13.63
N ASP A 297 -0.76 19.67 14.97
CA ASP A 297 -0.96 20.75 15.95
C ASP A 297 0.11 21.85 15.84
N TYR A 298 1.26 21.53 15.26
CA TYR A 298 2.37 22.44 15.02
C TYR A 298 2.40 23.03 13.62
N PHE A 299 1.33 22.90 12.84
CA PHE A 299 1.27 23.54 11.52
C PHE A 299 1.40 25.06 11.63
N VAL A 300 2.11 25.65 10.67
CA VAL A 300 2.10 27.10 10.45
C VAL A 300 0.69 27.54 10.01
N ASN A 301 0.38 28.82 10.13
CA ASN A 301 -0.93 29.27 9.64
C ASN A 301 -1.07 28.97 8.14
N ARG A 302 -2.30 28.70 7.69
CA ARG A 302 -2.57 28.33 6.28
C ARG A 302 -1.97 29.31 5.26
N VAL A 303 -1.95 30.61 5.59
CA VAL A 303 -1.39 31.63 4.71
C VAL A 303 0.12 31.48 4.49
N ASP A 304 0.83 30.87 5.44
CA ASP A 304 2.26 30.64 5.45
C ASP A 304 2.63 29.24 4.93
N THR A 305 1.62 28.38 4.64
CA THR A 305 1.83 27.04 4.07
C THR A 305 2.43 27.12 2.68
N PRO A 306 3.47 26.34 2.33
CA PRO A 306 4.00 26.22 0.98
C PRO A 306 2.91 25.94 -0.05
N LYS A 307 3.16 26.36 -1.30
CA LYS A 307 2.21 26.13 -2.39
C LYS A 307 2.80 25.23 -3.46
N LEU A 308 1.97 24.36 -3.98
CA LEU A 308 2.23 23.56 -5.17
C LEU A 308 2.31 24.47 -6.43
N PRO A 309 2.90 24.02 -7.55
CA PRO A 309 2.96 24.78 -8.80
C PRO A 309 1.59 25.23 -9.33
N ASN A 310 0.53 24.52 -8.99
CA ASN A 310 -0.86 24.86 -9.36
C ASN A 310 -1.51 25.93 -8.44
N GLY A 311 -0.76 26.44 -7.45
CA GLY A 311 -1.21 27.46 -6.49
C GLY A 311 -1.99 26.92 -5.28
N GLN A 312 -2.27 25.62 -5.21
CA GLN A 312 -2.86 24.99 -4.02
C GLN A 312 -1.86 24.89 -2.88
N TYR A 313 -2.34 24.87 -1.63
CA TYR A 313 -1.48 24.67 -0.47
C TYR A 313 -0.95 23.22 -0.42
N ASP A 314 0.35 23.09 -0.14
CA ASP A 314 1.04 21.82 0.02
C ASP A 314 1.12 21.45 1.51
N PHE A 315 0.07 20.83 2.03
CA PHE A 315 0.00 20.41 3.43
C PHE A 315 0.88 19.19 3.76
N ASP A 316 1.37 18.49 2.76
CA ASP A 316 2.24 17.33 2.93
C ASP A 316 3.74 17.71 2.97
N ASN A 317 4.07 18.99 2.77
CA ASN A 317 5.43 19.52 2.85
C ASN A 317 5.90 19.64 4.30
N ILE A 318 7.17 19.30 4.56
CA ILE A 318 7.77 19.40 5.92
C ILE A 318 7.74 20.83 6.47
N GLU A 319 7.82 21.86 5.62
CA GLU A 319 7.77 23.27 6.03
C GLU A 319 6.39 23.72 6.50
N THR A 320 5.37 22.88 6.33
CA THR A 320 4.05 23.09 6.92
C THR A 320 4.07 22.90 8.43
N VAL A 321 5.03 22.13 8.95
CA VAL A 321 5.25 21.93 10.39
C VAL A 321 6.28 22.93 10.89
N ASP A 322 5.93 23.68 11.93
CA ASP A 322 6.91 24.50 12.68
C ASP A 322 7.84 23.59 13.52
N TYR A 323 8.74 22.90 12.82
CA TYR A 323 9.66 21.94 13.43
C TYR A 323 10.65 22.59 14.42
N LYS A 324 10.86 23.92 14.34
CA LYS A 324 11.69 24.65 15.30
C LYS A 324 10.98 24.74 16.64
N LEU A 325 9.74 25.21 16.65
CA LEU A 325 8.90 25.29 17.85
C LEU A 325 8.68 23.90 18.46
N LEU A 326 8.37 22.90 17.63
CA LEU A 326 8.23 21.51 18.09
C LEU A 326 9.53 21.05 18.77
N GLY A 327 10.69 21.28 18.14
CA GLY A 327 11.99 20.90 18.71
C GLY A 327 12.29 21.55 20.05
N GLU A 328 12.01 22.88 20.20
CA GLU A 328 12.15 23.61 21.47
C GLU A 328 11.21 23.01 22.55
N HIS A 329 9.97 22.73 22.20
CA HIS A 329 9.02 22.13 23.14
C HIS A 329 9.45 20.74 23.57
N LEU A 330 9.95 19.91 22.64
CA LEU A 330 10.46 18.58 22.97
C LEU A 330 11.66 18.68 23.93
N GLU A 331 12.62 19.55 23.68
CA GLU A 331 13.78 19.72 24.53
C GLU A 331 13.39 20.15 25.95
N ARG A 332 12.49 21.12 26.08
CA ARG A 332 11.99 21.60 27.38
C ARG A 332 11.21 20.51 28.12
N LEU A 333 10.36 19.76 27.43
CA LEU A 333 9.64 18.62 28.02
C LEU A 333 10.60 17.54 28.54
N MET A 334 11.67 17.23 27.77
CA MET A 334 12.69 16.27 28.22
C MET A 334 13.46 16.73 29.45
N LYS A 335 13.58 18.04 29.66
CA LYS A 335 14.14 18.64 30.90
C LYS A 335 13.13 18.68 32.05
N GLY A 336 11.88 18.21 31.86
CA GLY A 336 10.82 18.24 32.85
C GLY A 336 10.17 19.61 33.04
N GLU A 337 10.36 20.53 32.09
CA GLU A 337 9.71 21.85 32.12
C GLU A 337 8.24 21.75 31.69
N VAL A 338 7.49 22.77 32.10
CA VAL A 338 6.08 22.94 31.62
C VAL A 338 6.10 23.65 30.29
N VAL A 339 5.39 23.09 29.31
CA VAL A 339 5.23 23.64 27.96
C VAL A 339 3.75 23.83 27.67
N GLU A 340 3.39 24.97 27.11
CA GLU A 340 2.08 25.17 26.51
C GLU A 340 2.12 24.63 25.08
N VAL A 341 1.18 23.73 24.70
CA VAL A 341 1.13 23.12 23.38
C VAL A 341 0.07 23.82 22.53
N PRO A 342 0.38 24.09 21.25
CA PRO A 342 -0.59 24.64 20.33
C PRO A 342 -1.62 23.60 19.92
N GLU A 343 -2.69 24.07 19.26
CA GLU A 343 -3.68 23.27 18.56
C GLU A 343 -3.95 23.92 17.21
N TYR A 344 -3.95 23.11 16.13
CA TYR A 344 -4.24 23.65 14.80
C TYR A 344 -5.73 23.52 14.47
N ASN A 345 -6.35 24.65 14.20
CA ASN A 345 -7.75 24.69 13.81
C ASN A 345 -7.86 24.60 12.28
N PHE A 346 -8.24 23.42 11.78
CA PHE A 346 -8.36 23.16 10.33
C PHE A 346 -9.47 23.98 9.64
N VAL A 347 -10.46 24.44 10.38
CA VAL A 347 -11.55 25.27 9.84
C VAL A 347 -11.01 26.68 9.58
N THR A 348 -10.42 27.31 10.59
CA THR A 348 -9.88 28.67 10.49
C THR A 348 -8.54 28.73 9.77
N GLY A 349 -7.82 27.60 9.71
CA GLY A 349 -6.46 27.52 9.16
C GLY A 349 -5.43 28.26 10.02
N LYS A 350 -5.62 28.27 11.32
CA LYS A 350 -4.73 28.97 12.28
C LYS A 350 -4.29 28.05 13.38
N ARG A 351 -3.06 28.27 13.85
CA ARG A 351 -2.54 27.71 15.09
C ARG A 351 -3.04 28.54 16.25
N GLU A 352 -3.65 27.89 17.23
CA GLU A 352 -4.29 28.51 18.39
C GLU A 352 -3.60 28.06 19.68
N TRP A 353 -3.62 28.91 20.70
CA TRP A 353 -3.05 28.66 22.02
C TRP A 353 -4.19 28.67 23.04
N ASN A 354 -4.57 27.45 23.48
CA ASN A 354 -5.75 27.26 24.33
C ASN A 354 -5.39 27.11 25.82
N GLY A 355 -4.17 27.47 26.21
CA GLY A 355 -3.66 27.35 27.60
C GLY A 355 -3.38 25.92 28.05
N LYS A 356 -3.37 24.93 27.13
CA LYS A 356 -3.11 23.53 27.42
C LYS A 356 -1.64 23.32 27.74
N LYS A 357 -1.35 23.08 29.02
CA LYS A 357 0.02 22.92 29.53
C LYS A 357 0.36 21.46 29.80
N PHE A 358 1.56 21.05 29.40
CA PHE A 358 2.10 19.72 29.63
C PHE A 358 3.41 19.74 30.37
N LYS A 359 3.63 18.69 31.16
CA LYS A 359 4.90 18.38 31.83
C LYS A 359 5.09 16.87 31.80
N LEU A 360 6.28 16.40 31.41
CA LEU A 360 6.62 15.00 31.50
C LEU A 360 7.00 14.64 32.94
N ASN A 361 6.35 13.64 33.50
CA ASN A 361 6.67 13.03 34.77
C ASN A 361 7.65 11.85 34.58
N ASN A 362 8.13 11.27 35.70
CA ASN A 362 9.10 10.17 35.66
C ASN A 362 8.53 8.89 35.02
N ASP A 363 7.21 8.68 35.09
CA ASP A 363 6.46 7.56 34.51
C ASP A 363 5.90 7.85 33.12
N SER A 364 6.23 9.02 32.53
CA SER A 364 5.64 9.49 31.29
C SER A 364 6.50 9.17 30.08
N VAL A 365 5.84 8.75 29.00
CA VAL A 365 6.41 8.61 27.66
C VAL A 365 5.68 9.55 26.69
N LEU A 366 6.44 10.30 25.93
CA LEU A 366 5.91 11.21 24.92
C LEU A 366 5.77 10.47 23.59
N ILE A 367 4.62 10.59 22.95
CA ILE A 367 4.35 10.04 21.61
C ILE A 367 4.15 11.22 20.66
N ILE A 368 4.92 11.27 19.58
CA ILE A 368 4.71 12.20 18.46
C ILE A 368 4.19 11.40 17.28
N GLU A 369 3.00 11.74 16.82
CA GLU A 369 2.36 11.12 15.66
C GLU A 369 2.25 12.13 14.53
N GLY A 370 2.58 11.70 13.31
CA GLY A 370 2.40 12.49 12.10
C GLY A 370 3.18 11.94 10.90
N ILE A 371 2.88 12.46 9.72
CA ILE A 371 3.53 12.00 8.49
C ILE A 371 5.05 12.26 8.47
N HIS A 372 5.51 13.27 9.18
CA HIS A 372 6.91 13.66 9.26
C HIS A 372 7.62 13.22 10.54
N ALA A 373 6.97 12.45 11.44
CA ALA A 373 7.51 12.17 12.78
C ALA A 373 8.90 11.49 12.77
N LEU A 374 9.26 10.73 11.72
CA LEU A 374 10.59 10.15 11.57
C LEU A 374 11.59 11.04 10.83
N ASN A 375 11.17 12.21 10.33
CA ASN A 375 12.12 13.13 9.71
C ASN A 375 13.09 13.68 10.79
N PRO A 376 14.43 13.53 10.62
CA PRO A 376 15.40 13.95 11.62
C PRO A 376 15.33 15.43 12.01
N LEU A 377 14.79 16.28 11.13
CA LEU A 377 14.65 17.73 11.40
C LEU A 377 13.77 18.02 12.61
N LEU A 378 12.74 17.17 12.88
CA LEU A 378 11.82 17.40 13.99
C LEU A 378 12.44 17.14 15.36
N THR A 379 13.42 16.24 15.43
CA THR A 379 13.90 15.71 16.72
C THR A 379 15.42 15.69 16.83
N LYS A 380 16.15 16.50 16.03
CA LYS A 380 17.62 16.52 16.03
C LYS A 380 18.26 16.87 17.38
N GLN A 381 17.51 17.56 18.25
CA GLN A 381 17.95 17.98 19.58
C GLN A 381 17.90 16.83 20.61
N ILE A 382 17.14 15.76 20.31
CA ILE A 382 16.96 14.62 21.20
C ILE A 382 17.93 13.51 20.79
N PRO A 383 18.66 12.88 21.73
CA PRO A 383 19.54 11.75 21.42
C PRO A 383 18.78 10.58 20.80
N ASP A 384 19.36 9.93 19.82
CA ASP A 384 18.75 8.77 19.14
C ASP A 384 18.50 7.59 20.08
N SER A 385 19.33 7.43 21.08
CA SER A 385 19.19 6.40 22.12
C SER A 385 17.93 6.55 22.98
N SER A 386 17.38 7.76 23.08
CA SER A 386 16.14 8.06 23.83
C SER A 386 14.88 7.98 22.98
N LYS A 387 15.00 7.59 21.70
CA LYS A 387 13.90 7.50 20.76
C LYS A 387 13.51 6.06 20.46
N TYR A 388 12.22 5.84 20.19
CA TYR A 388 11.71 4.63 19.60
C TYR A 388 10.86 4.98 18.37
N ARG A 389 11.27 4.49 17.21
CA ARG A 389 10.71 4.87 15.92
C ARG A 389 9.82 3.77 15.39
N ILE A 390 8.58 4.12 15.06
CA ILE A 390 7.57 3.19 14.54
C ILE A 390 7.10 3.69 13.18
N TYR A 391 7.18 2.83 12.18
CA TYR A 391 6.63 3.09 10.85
C TYR A 391 5.38 2.26 10.62
N ILE A 392 4.26 2.92 10.27
CA ILE A 392 2.97 2.29 10.01
C ILE A 392 2.72 2.26 8.51
N SER A 393 2.43 1.09 7.97
CA SER A 393 2.02 0.93 6.59
C SER A 393 0.74 0.10 6.49
N ALA A 394 0.01 0.25 5.38
CA ALA A 394 -1.15 -0.58 5.05
C ALA A 394 -0.77 -1.55 3.93
N LEU A 395 0.29 -2.34 4.15
CA LEU A 395 0.81 -3.26 3.15
C LEU A 395 -0.21 -4.33 2.81
N THR A 396 -0.57 -4.38 1.54
CA THR A 396 -1.47 -5.40 1.02
C THR A 396 -0.67 -6.67 0.75
N SER A 397 -0.87 -7.70 1.54
CA SER A 397 -0.23 -9.01 1.37
C SER A 397 -1.08 -9.96 0.55
N ILE A 398 -2.40 -9.80 0.58
CA ILE A 398 -3.30 -10.57 -0.28
C ILE A 398 -3.15 -10.08 -1.72
N SER A 399 -2.91 -11.02 -2.64
CA SER A 399 -2.98 -10.82 -4.08
C SER A 399 -4.38 -11.17 -4.61
N LEU A 400 -4.69 -10.80 -5.85
CA LEU A 400 -5.88 -11.34 -6.53
C LEU A 400 -5.68 -12.83 -6.83
N ASP A 401 -4.54 -13.16 -7.41
CA ASP A 401 -4.03 -14.51 -7.66
C ASP A 401 -2.50 -14.48 -7.60
N ASP A 402 -1.83 -15.59 -7.86
CA ASP A 402 -0.37 -15.74 -7.70
C ASP A 402 0.45 -14.74 -8.56
N HIS A 403 -0.12 -14.20 -9.65
CA HIS A 403 0.57 -13.26 -10.56
C HIS A 403 0.01 -11.83 -10.54
N ASN A 404 -1.10 -11.58 -9.83
CA ASN A 404 -1.76 -10.29 -9.76
C ASN A 404 -1.73 -9.74 -8.33
N TRP A 405 -0.67 -8.99 -8.01
CA TRP A 405 -0.56 -8.32 -6.72
C TRP A 405 -1.52 -7.14 -6.63
N ILE A 406 -1.82 -6.71 -5.42
CA ILE A 406 -2.65 -5.54 -5.14
C ILE A 406 -1.75 -4.41 -4.63
N PRO A 407 -1.70 -3.26 -5.31
CA PRO A 407 -0.89 -2.13 -4.86
C PRO A 407 -1.33 -1.60 -3.48
N THR A 408 -0.39 -1.38 -2.59
CA THR A 408 -0.64 -0.74 -1.27
C THR A 408 -1.30 0.63 -1.43
N GLN A 409 -0.97 1.36 -2.48
CA GLN A 409 -1.59 2.66 -2.80
C GLN A 409 -3.09 2.55 -3.04
N ASP A 410 -3.58 1.46 -3.65
CA ASP A 410 -5.01 1.25 -3.89
C ASP A 410 -5.77 1.08 -2.57
N ASN A 411 -5.21 0.34 -1.63
CA ASN A 411 -5.79 0.19 -0.30
C ASN A 411 -5.89 1.54 0.42
N ARG A 412 -4.81 2.30 0.45
CA ARG A 412 -4.78 3.61 1.11
C ARG A 412 -5.69 4.64 0.42
N LEU A 413 -5.77 4.62 -0.91
CA LEU A 413 -6.69 5.48 -1.65
C LEU A 413 -8.16 5.17 -1.32
N LEU A 414 -8.53 3.89 -1.26
CA LEU A 414 -9.88 3.47 -0.86
C LEU A 414 -10.20 3.91 0.57
N ARG A 415 -9.29 3.68 1.51
CA ARG A 415 -9.41 4.15 2.90
C ARG A 415 -9.62 5.67 2.95
N ARG A 416 -8.83 6.44 2.19
CA ARG A 416 -8.92 7.90 2.15
C ARG A 416 -10.26 8.36 1.57
N ILE A 417 -10.68 7.80 0.44
CA ILE A 417 -11.96 8.13 -0.20
C ILE A 417 -13.13 7.92 0.77
N ILE A 418 -13.16 6.78 1.45
CA ILE A 418 -14.25 6.46 2.40
C ILE A 418 -14.21 7.41 3.60
N ARG A 419 -13.04 7.62 4.20
CA ARG A 419 -12.86 8.52 5.36
C ARG A 419 -13.26 9.95 5.04
N ASP A 420 -12.76 10.49 3.93
CA ASP A 420 -12.97 11.89 3.56
C ASP A 420 -14.43 12.13 3.20
N TYR A 421 -15.10 11.17 2.54
CA TYR A 421 -16.54 11.21 2.28
C TYR A 421 -17.36 11.16 3.56
N ASN A 422 -17.05 10.24 4.48
CA ASN A 422 -17.78 10.09 5.75
C ASN A 422 -17.63 11.32 6.66
N LYS A 423 -16.50 12.03 6.59
CA LYS A 423 -16.27 13.28 7.30
C LYS A 423 -16.89 14.50 6.60
N GLY A 424 -17.46 14.35 5.40
CA GLY A 424 -17.96 15.45 4.59
C GLY A 424 -16.88 16.43 4.13
N ALA A 425 -15.60 15.99 4.11
CA ALA A 425 -14.46 16.84 3.77
C ALA A 425 -14.28 16.94 2.25
N PHE A 426 -14.27 15.80 1.54
CA PHE A 426 -14.05 15.72 0.10
C PHE A 426 -14.93 14.63 -0.52
N SER A 427 -15.34 14.86 -1.78
CA SER A 427 -15.95 13.85 -2.63
C SER A 427 -14.87 12.87 -3.14
N ALA A 428 -15.28 11.70 -3.64
CA ALA A 428 -14.36 10.76 -4.27
C ALA A 428 -13.56 11.40 -5.42
N ARG A 429 -14.20 12.25 -6.23
CA ARG A 429 -13.54 12.96 -7.31
C ARG A 429 -12.41 13.86 -6.80
N GLU A 430 -12.67 14.66 -5.77
CA GLU A 430 -11.68 15.56 -5.18
C GLU A 430 -10.52 14.77 -4.54
N THR A 431 -10.82 13.71 -3.81
CA THR A 431 -9.78 12.84 -3.22
C THR A 431 -8.90 12.20 -4.30
N ILE A 432 -9.49 11.68 -5.38
CA ILE A 432 -8.72 11.09 -6.51
C ILE A 432 -7.87 12.15 -7.20
N SER A 433 -8.39 13.37 -7.42
CA SER A 433 -7.63 14.45 -8.09
C SER A 433 -6.39 14.88 -7.32
N GLN A 434 -6.43 14.81 -5.98
CA GLN A 434 -5.31 15.17 -5.10
C GLN A 434 -4.31 14.00 -4.88
N TRP A 435 -4.70 12.75 -5.21
CA TRP A 435 -3.94 11.57 -4.83
C TRP A 435 -2.52 11.52 -5.39
N LYS A 436 -2.32 12.05 -6.59
CA LYS A 436 -1.00 12.11 -7.22
C LYS A 436 -0.03 12.98 -6.41
N SER A 437 -0.44 14.17 -6.00
CA SER A 437 0.42 15.07 -5.20
C SER A 437 0.73 14.48 -3.83
N VAL A 438 -0.24 13.80 -3.22
CA VAL A 438 0.00 13.07 -1.96
C VAL A 438 1.08 12.01 -2.12
N CYS A 439 1.03 11.20 -3.17
CA CYS A 439 2.06 10.18 -3.43
C CYS A 439 3.43 10.79 -3.71
N GLU A 440 3.51 11.90 -4.45
CA GLU A 440 4.75 12.63 -4.72
C GLU A 440 5.38 13.18 -3.43
N ALA A 441 4.57 13.74 -2.54
CA ALA A 441 5.04 14.20 -1.25
C ALA A 441 5.51 13.04 -0.33
N GLU A 442 4.82 11.91 -0.36
CA GLU A 442 5.25 10.70 0.37
C GLU A 442 6.60 10.18 -0.11
N ASP A 443 6.83 10.15 -1.42
CA ASP A 443 8.12 9.77 -2.02
C ASP A 443 9.26 10.70 -1.58
N GLN A 444 8.96 11.99 -1.40
CA GLN A 444 9.96 12.98 -1.02
C GLN A 444 10.20 13.04 0.49
N TRP A 445 9.15 12.95 1.31
CA TRP A 445 9.21 13.34 2.71
C TRP A 445 9.00 12.20 3.72
N ILE A 446 8.49 11.04 3.29
CA ILE A 446 8.12 9.95 4.20
C ILE A 446 8.95 8.69 3.92
N PHE A 447 8.94 8.18 2.70
CA PHE A 447 9.59 6.92 2.35
C PHE A 447 11.12 6.92 2.53
N PRO A 448 11.86 8.05 2.35
CA PRO A 448 13.29 8.06 2.64
C PRO A 448 13.66 7.72 4.08
N PHE A 449 12.73 7.91 5.03
CA PHE A 449 12.98 7.68 6.45
C PHE A 449 12.38 6.37 6.98
N GLN A 450 11.65 5.60 6.18
CA GLN A 450 10.95 4.40 6.65
C GLN A 450 11.90 3.33 7.22
N GLU A 451 13.07 3.13 6.60
CA GLU A 451 14.05 2.13 7.04
C GLU A 451 14.80 2.55 8.32
N THR A 452 14.64 3.80 8.78
CA THR A 452 15.19 4.26 10.07
C THR A 452 14.34 3.83 11.28
N ALA A 453 13.15 3.25 11.03
CA ALA A 453 12.25 2.79 12.08
C ALA A 453 12.88 1.65 12.91
N ASP A 454 12.69 1.65 14.23
CA ASP A 454 13.05 0.52 15.11
C ASP A 454 12.12 -0.67 14.86
N VAL A 455 10.85 -0.41 14.53
CA VAL A 455 9.85 -1.42 14.19
C VAL A 455 8.90 -0.91 13.11
N MET A 456 8.47 -1.82 12.25
CA MET A 456 7.41 -1.57 11.29
C MET A 456 6.14 -2.34 11.69
N PHE A 457 4.97 -1.69 11.48
CA PHE A 457 3.67 -2.27 11.76
C PHE A 457 2.79 -2.23 10.50
N ASN A 458 2.24 -3.38 10.13
CA ASN A 458 1.25 -3.47 9.05
C ASN A 458 -0.18 -3.34 9.59
N SER A 459 -0.88 -2.29 9.18
CA SER A 459 -2.25 -1.98 9.58
C SER A 459 -3.32 -2.63 8.71
N ALA A 460 -2.94 -3.26 7.58
CA ALA A 460 -3.90 -3.89 6.68
C ALA A 460 -4.43 -5.21 7.24
N LEU A 461 -5.73 -5.45 7.06
CA LEU A 461 -6.39 -6.72 7.34
C LEU A 461 -6.63 -7.50 6.05
N ASN A 462 -6.56 -8.83 6.11
CA ASN A 462 -6.75 -9.69 4.94
C ASN A 462 -8.16 -9.60 4.32
N ILE A 463 -9.15 -9.28 5.16
CA ILE A 463 -10.56 -9.15 4.78
C ILE A 463 -10.95 -7.71 4.38
N GLU A 464 -9.99 -6.80 4.43
CA GLU A 464 -10.25 -5.36 4.36
C GLU A 464 -11.02 -4.95 3.10
N PHE A 465 -10.62 -5.46 1.92
CA PHE A 465 -11.30 -5.11 0.66
C PHE A 465 -12.75 -5.58 0.61
N ALA A 466 -13.07 -6.70 1.26
CA ALA A 466 -14.43 -7.18 1.38
C ALA A 466 -15.32 -6.21 2.20
N VAL A 467 -14.75 -5.61 3.25
CA VAL A 467 -15.43 -4.58 4.06
C VAL A 467 -15.48 -3.25 3.30
N LEU A 468 -14.34 -2.78 2.77
CA LEU A 468 -14.25 -1.50 2.06
C LEU A 468 -15.18 -1.45 0.84
N ARG A 469 -15.39 -2.58 0.15
CA ARG A 469 -16.32 -2.65 -0.98
C ARG A 469 -17.71 -2.13 -0.61
N THR A 470 -18.25 -2.54 0.54
CA THR A 470 -19.58 -2.14 1.00
C THR A 470 -19.72 -0.61 1.12
N HIS A 471 -18.66 0.06 1.53
CA HIS A 471 -18.64 1.52 1.69
C HIS A 471 -18.26 2.26 0.39
N ALA A 472 -17.28 1.74 -0.35
CA ALA A 472 -16.70 2.44 -1.50
C ALA A 472 -17.55 2.38 -2.76
N GLU A 473 -18.37 1.33 -2.95
CA GLU A 473 -19.04 1.08 -4.25
C GLU A 473 -19.98 2.22 -4.64
N LEU A 474 -20.79 2.74 -3.73
CA LEU A 474 -21.67 3.89 -3.98
C LEU A 474 -20.88 5.20 -4.16
N ILE A 475 -19.88 5.41 -3.32
CA ILE A 475 -19.05 6.62 -3.35
C ILE A 475 -18.31 6.74 -4.68
N LEU A 476 -17.66 5.67 -5.13
CA LEU A 476 -16.94 5.63 -6.41
C LEU A 476 -17.90 5.71 -7.61
N SER A 477 -19.10 5.12 -7.50
CA SER A 477 -20.12 5.17 -8.57
C SER A 477 -20.68 6.58 -8.78
N SER A 478 -20.56 7.48 -7.80
CA SER A 478 -21.00 8.86 -7.91
C SER A 478 -20.08 9.75 -8.75
N VAL A 479 -18.85 9.27 -9.07
CA VAL A 479 -17.90 10.04 -9.88
C VAL A 479 -18.41 10.19 -11.32
N PRO A 480 -18.54 11.43 -11.84
CA PRO A 480 -19.09 11.67 -13.18
C PRO A 480 -18.23 11.05 -14.30
N LYS A 481 -18.89 10.48 -15.32
CA LYS A 481 -18.20 9.82 -16.46
C LYS A 481 -17.40 10.77 -17.35
N ASN A 482 -17.63 12.06 -17.25
CA ASN A 482 -17.02 13.10 -18.10
C ASN A 482 -15.85 13.86 -17.42
N CYS A 483 -15.27 13.29 -16.37
CA CYS A 483 -14.08 13.86 -15.70
C CYS A 483 -12.90 12.89 -15.75
N ALA A 484 -11.68 13.41 -15.57
CA ALA A 484 -10.45 12.63 -15.64
C ALA A 484 -10.38 11.56 -14.54
N GLU A 485 -10.93 11.84 -13.36
CA GLU A 485 -10.92 10.96 -12.19
C GLU A 485 -11.80 9.70 -12.37
N TYR A 486 -12.71 9.72 -13.36
CA TYR A 486 -13.60 8.59 -13.62
C TYR A 486 -12.84 7.31 -13.99
N ALA A 487 -11.75 7.41 -14.75
CA ALA A 487 -10.96 6.24 -15.12
C ALA A 487 -10.43 5.49 -13.89
N GLU A 488 -9.92 6.23 -12.90
CA GLU A 488 -9.40 5.66 -11.65
C GLU A 488 -10.53 5.14 -10.75
N ALA A 489 -11.62 5.90 -10.61
CA ALA A 489 -12.81 5.45 -9.87
C ALA A 489 -13.38 4.15 -10.44
N HIS A 490 -13.48 4.06 -11.77
CA HIS A 490 -13.95 2.85 -12.46
C HIS A 490 -13.00 1.67 -12.29
N ARG A 491 -11.69 1.91 -12.33
CA ARG A 491 -10.66 0.89 -12.07
C ARG A 491 -10.80 0.30 -10.66
N LEU A 492 -10.95 1.16 -9.64
CA LEU A 492 -11.14 0.73 -8.25
C LEU A 492 -12.44 -0.03 -8.07
N LEU A 493 -13.54 0.42 -8.69
CA LEU A 493 -14.82 -0.31 -8.69
C LEU A 493 -14.67 -1.71 -9.29
N LYS A 494 -14.02 -1.81 -10.46
CA LYS A 494 -13.77 -3.09 -11.11
C LYS A 494 -12.91 -4.00 -10.23
N PHE A 495 -11.90 -3.45 -9.58
CA PHE A 495 -11.05 -4.17 -8.65
C PHE A 495 -11.84 -4.70 -7.44
N LEU A 496 -12.65 -3.87 -6.78
CA LEU A 496 -13.44 -4.28 -5.62
C LEU A 496 -14.43 -5.41 -5.90
N ARG A 497 -14.89 -5.56 -7.14
CA ARG A 497 -15.80 -6.63 -7.54
C ARG A 497 -15.23 -8.05 -7.41
N TYR A 498 -13.90 -8.18 -7.31
CA TYR A 498 -13.26 -9.47 -7.02
C TYR A 498 -13.44 -9.93 -5.58
N PHE A 499 -13.90 -9.09 -4.68
CA PHE A 499 -14.14 -9.44 -3.28
C PHE A 499 -15.63 -9.54 -2.99
N ILE A 500 -16.05 -10.60 -2.31
CA ILE A 500 -17.43 -10.71 -1.81
C ILE A 500 -17.61 -9.72 -0.67
N PRO A 501 -18.63 -8.82 -0.72
CA PRO A 501 -18.80 -7.81 0.31
C PRO A 501 -19.24 -8.43 1.63
N ILE A 502 -18.71 -7.93 2.73
CA ILE A 502 -19.13 -8.28 4.10
C ILE A 502 -19.51 -7.03 4.88
N SER A 503 -20.42 -7.21 5.84
CA SER A 503 -20.80 -6.14 6.76
C SER A 503 -19.65 -5.79 7.71
N ASP A 504 -19.54 -4.52 8.06
CA ASP A 504 -18.60 -4.03 9.07
C ASP A 504 -19.10 -4.21 10.52
N LYS A 505 -20.31 -4.77 10.74
CA LYS A 505 -20.93 -4.90 12.07
C LYS A 505 -20.06 -5.64 13.09
N GLU A 506 -19.29 -6.60 12.63
CA GLU A 506 -18.42 -7.43 13.49
C GLU A 506 -17.01 -6.87 13.67
N ILE A 507 -16.68 -5.78 12.97
CA ILE A 507 -15.40 -5.09 13.15
C ILE A 507 -15.39 -4.44 14.55
N PRO A 508 -14.42 -4.76 15.43
CA PRO A 508 -14.36 -4.17 16.75
C PRO A 508 -14.28 -2.64 16.71
N PRO A 509 -14.88 -1.93 17.69
CA PRO A 509 -14.88 -0.46 17.72
C PRO A 509 -13.48 0.13 17.92
N THR A 510 -12.51 -0.67 18.34
CA THR A 510 -11.08 -0.30 18.47
C THR A 510 -10.24 -0.65 17.25
N SER A 511 -10.83 -1.28 16.22
CA SER A 511 -10.12 -1.64 14.99
C SER A 511 -9.59 -0.42 14.24
N ILE A 512 -8.43 -0.57 13.61
CA ILE A 512 -7.88 0.45 12.71
C ILE A 512 -8.85 0.75 11.54
N MET A 513 -9.61 -0.22 11.09
CA MET A 513 -10.60 -0.01 10.03
C MET A 513 -11.68 1.01 10.40
N ARG A 514 -12.02 1.13 11.70
CA ARG A 514 -13.03 2.08 12.17
C ARG A 514 -12.65 3.54 11.96
N GLU A 515 -11.36 3.83 11.81
CA GLU A 515 -10.90 5.18 11.40
C GLU A 515 -11.47 5.59 10.03
N PHE A 516 -11.70 4.62 9.15
CA PHE A 516 -12.14 4.86 7.78
C PHE A 516 -13.64 4.65 7.59
N VAL A 517 -14.16 3.52 8.07
CA VAL A 517 -15.57 3.15 7.87
C VAL A 517 -16.50 3.76 8.93
N GLY A 518 -15.96 4.36 9.98
CA GLY A 518 -16.74 4.95 11.08
C GLY A 518 -17.01 3.96 12.20
N GLY A 519 -17.68 4.46 13.27
CA GLY A 519 -18.04 3.65 14.44
C GLY A 519 -16.87 3.34 15.39
N SER A 520 -15.81 4.15 15.37
CA SER A 520 -14.70 4.03 16.31
C SER A 520 -15.10 4.44 17.72
N SER A 521 -14.60 3.71 18.74
CA SER A 521 -14.67 4.13 20.14
C SER A 521 -13.62 5.18 20.48
N PHE A 522 -12.62 5.39 19.64
CA PHE A 522 -11.63 6.45 19.82
C PHE A 522 -12.14 7.77 19.25
N LYS A 523 -11.79 8.88 19.94
CA LYS A 523 -12.02 10.25 19.45
C LYS A 523 -10.80 10.71 18.65
N TYR A 524 -11.03 11.27 17.47
CA TYR A 524 -9.99 11.79 16.57
C TYR A 524 -10.06 13.31 16.50
#